data_19577e7f31f8d106e258112cced48f04
#
_entry.id   19577e7f31f8d106e258112cced48f04
#
_cell.length_a   1.000
_cell.length_b   1.000
_cell.length_c   1.000
_cell.angle_alpha   90.00
_cell.angle_beta   90.00
_cell.angle_gamma   90.00
#
_symmetry.space_group_name_H-M   'P 1'
#
loop_
_entity.id
_entity.type
_entity.pdbx_description
1 polymer ?
#
loop_
_entity_poly.entity_id
_entity_poly.type
_entity_poly.pdbx_seq_one_letter_code
_entity_poly.pdbx_strand_id
1 'polypeptide(L)'
;KRVIGYAGADWEFGISSTLRYRNWSLSFDIAGRVGGVIRSDLNARMIEAGTHKLTAAPERELDWTKTPSYIPSNAVVVVDGDIEYDDHGNVLYDTRGYAPSTTPVYFKSWIGYMGKLNGPYTMGYNLFKGDFIKLRTMSVGYDFSDLLSGSRIFKGLELFVIGTNLLIWKKLDNEDPDAAYKNFSYPTERMIGFNLTLKL
;
A
#
# COMPACT_ATOMS: atom_id res chain seq x y z
N LYS A 1 24.82 0.73 -12.06
CA LYS A 1 23.74 0.15 -11.22
C LYS A 1 23.70 0.90 -9.88
N ARG A 2 22.49 1.24 -9.39
CA ARG A 2 22.31 1.97 -8.14
C ARG A 2 21.32 1.19 -7.24
N VAL A 3 21.63 1.12 -5.94
CA VAL A 3 20.65 0.62 -4.95
C VAL A 3 19.56 1.65 -4.81
N ILE A 4 18.31 1.23 -4.98
CA ILE A 4 17.12 2.10 -4.94
C ILE A 4 16.43 2.01 -3.57
N GLY A 5 16.68 0.94 -2.83
CA GLY A 5 16.15 0.71 -1.49
C GLY A 5 16.34 -0.74 -1.05
N TYR A 6 16.03 -0.98 0.20
CA TYR A 6 16.06 -2.32 0.81
C TYR A 6 14.64 -2.81 1.06
N ALA A 7 14.36 -4.08 0.80
CA ALA A 7 13.04 -4.67 1.01
C ALA A 7 12.73 -4.92 2.51
N GLY A 8 13.76 -5.09 3.35
CA GLY A 8 13.59 -5.28 4.79
C GLY A 8 13.05 -4.04 5.48
N ALA A 9 12.23 -4.24 6.50
CA ALA A 9 11.80 -3.15 7.39
C ALA A 9 12.96 -2.74 8.31
N ASP A 10 13.01 -1.46 8.68
CA ASP A 10 13.88 -1.00 9.75
C ASP A 10 13.34 -1.38 11.12
N TRP A 11 11.99 -1.31 11.26
CA TRP A 11 11.27 -1.65 12.48
C TRP A 11 9.96 -2.36 12.16
N GLU A 12 9.66 -3.42 12.94
CA GLU A 12 8.35 -4.06 12.98
C GLU A 12 7.90 -4.12 14.46
N PHE A 13 6.63 -3.80 14.70
CA PHE A 13 6.08 -3.81 16.05
C PHE A 13 4.67 -4.33 16.08
N GLY A 14 4.30 -4.91 17.24
CA GLY A 14 2.95 -5.33 17.57
C GLY A 14 2.60 -4.91 18.98
N ILE A 15 1.39 -4.40 19.17
CA ILE A 15 0.84 -4.02 20.48
C ILE A 15 -0.49 -4.74 20.63
N SER A 16 -0.58 -5.61 21.64
CA SER A 16 -1.82 -6.27 22.03
C SER A 16 -2.19 -5.84 23.46
N SER A 17 -3.44 -5.47 23.67
CA SER A 17 -3.93 -5.06 24.98
C SER A 17 -5.34 -5.54 25.21
N THR A 18 -5.63 -5.86 26.47
CA THR A 18 -6.98 -6.16 26.95
C THR A 18 -7.26 -5.33 28.19
N LEU A 19 -8.27 -4.49 28.11
CA LEU A 19 -8.75 -3.64 29.19
C LEU A 19 -10.09 -4.17 29.71
N ARG A 20 -10.24 -4.23 31.01
CA ARG A 20 -11.50 -4.60 31.65
C ARG A 20 -11.90 -3.56 32.67
N TYR A 21 -13.14 -3.12 32.55
CA TYR A 21 -13.73 -2.18 33.50
C TYR A 21 -15.17 -2.58 33.80
N ARG A 22 -15.42 -3.03 35.01
CA ARG A 22 -16.69 -3.62 35.42
C ARG A 22 -17.08 -4.75 34.46
N ASN A 23 -18.23 -4.62 33.81
CA ASN A 23 -18.78 -5.61 32.88
C ASN A 23 -18.30 -5.38 31.41
N TRP A 24 -17.50 -4.35 31.18
CA TRP A 24 -16.93 -4.06 29.87
C TRP A 24 -15.57 -4.70 29.69
N SER A 25 -15.34 -5.22 28.51
CA SER A 25 -14.03 -5.65 28.05
C SER A 25 -13.73 -5.05 26.68
N LEU A 26 -12.51 -4.56 26.51
CA LEU A 26 -11.99 -4.04 25.25
C LEU A 26 -10.66 -4.73 24.99
N SER A 27 -10.52 -5.39 23.85
CA SER A 27 -9.23 -5.88 23.39
C SER A 27 -8.92 -5.33 22.01
N PHE A 28 -7.64 -5.11 21.73
CA PHE A 28 -7.19 -4.67 20.40
C PHE A 28 -5.78 -5.15 20.12
N ASP A 29 -5.52 -5.36 18.82
CA ASP A 29 -4.22 -5.71 18.29
C ASP A 29 -3.85 -4.71 17.19
N ILE A 30 -2.73 -4.02 17.38
CA ILE A 30 -2.15 -3.10 16.43
C ILE A 30 -0.83 -3.68 15.96
N ALA A 31 -0.59 -3.65 14.66
CA ALA A 31 0.70 -3.98 14.08
C ALA A 31 1.18 -2.85 13.18
N GLY A 32 2.46 -2.70 13.09
CA GLY A 32 3.04 -1.68 12.22
C GLY A 32 4.42 -2.06 11.74
N ARG A 33 4.80 -1.39 10.67
CA ARG A 33 6.07 -1.51 10.01
C ARG A 33 6.55 -0.12 9.62
N VAL A 34 7.83 0.13 9.81
CA VAL A 34 8.51 1.37 9.41
C VAL A 34 9.74 0.99 8.59
N GLY A 35 9.94 1.67 7.49
CA GLY A 35 11.06 1.43 6.59
C GLY A 35 10.80 0.32 5.57
N GLY A 36 11.82 0.11 4.77
CA GLY A 36 11.79 -0.78 3.62
C GLY A 36 11.03 -0.22 2.42
N VAL A 37 11.23 -0.86 1.28
CA VAL A 37 10.51 -0.56 0.04
C VAL A 37 9.77 -1.80 -0.45
N ILE A 38 8.61 -1.55 -1.05
CA ILE A 38 7.76 -2.57 -1.64
C ILE A 38 7.64 -2.27 -3.13
N ARG A 39 7.90 -3.27 -3.98
CA ARG A 39 7.61 -3.18 -5.40
C ARG A 39 6.17 -3.64 -5.64
N SER A 40 5.35 -2.75 -6.16
CA SER A 40 3.97 -3.05 -6.51
C SER A 40 3.86 -3.41 -7.99
N ASP A 41 3.78 -4.68 -8.28
CA ASP A 41 3.49 -5.19 -9.62
C ASP A 41 2.02 -4.92 -9.98
N LEU A 42 1.13 -4.91 -9.00
CA LEU A 42 -0.28 -4.55 -9.21
C LEU A 42 -0.41 -3.10 -9.66
N ASN A 43 0.27 -2.16 -9.01
CA ASN A 43 0.25 -0.75 -9.42
C ASN A 43 0.69 -0.58 -10.87
N ALA A 44 1.78 -1.23 -11.27
CA ALA A 44 2.26 -1.19 -12.64
C ALA A 44 1.24 -1.76 -13.64
N ARG A 45 0.62 -2.90 -13.32
CA ARG A 45 -0.41 -3.51 -14.17
C ARG A 45 -1.69 -2.67 -14.24
N MET A 46 -2.09 -2.02 -13.17
CA MET A 46 -3.21 -1.08 -13.18
C MET A 46 -2.94 0.12 -14.09
N ILE A 47 -1.72 0.64 -14.11
CA ILE A 47 -1.30 1.70 -15.01
C ILE A 47 -1.33 1.21 -16.46
N GLU A 48 -0.73 0.07 -16.75
CA GLU A 48 -0.69 -0.54 -18.07
C GLU A 48 -2.09 -0.83 -18.63
N ALA A 49 -2.99 -1.35 -17.77
CA ALA A 49 -4.37 -1.64 -18.13
C ALA A 49 -5.29 -0.40 -18.22
N GLY A 50 -4.82 0.76 -17.77
CA GLY A 50 -5.63 1.98 -17.77
C GLY A 50 -6.69 2.06 -16.67
N THR A 51 -6.54 1.28 -15.59
CA THR A 51 -7.47 1.26 -14.44
C THR A 51 -6.95 2.04 -13.23
N HIS A 52 -5.72 2.53 -13.30
CA HIS A 52 -5.14 3.35 -12.25
C HIS A 52 -5.63 4.81 -12.37
N LYS A 53 -5.80 5.51 -11.22
CA LYS A 53 -6.23 6.93 -11.17
C LYS A 53 -5.38 7.86 -12.07
N LEU A 54 -4.10 7.56 -12.22
CA LEU A 54 -3.18 8.31 -13.08
C LEU A 54 -3.59 8.28 -14.56
N THR A 55 -4.30 7.24 -14.99
CA THR A 55 -4.74 7.04 -16.38
C THR A 55 -6.07 7.71 -16.68
N ALA A 56 -6.78 8.20 -15.68
CA ALA A 56 -8.04 8.94 -15.81
C ALA A 56 -7.77 10.46 -15.94
N ALA A 57 -6.75 10.84 -16.69
CA ALA A 57 -6.35 12.23 -16.91
C ALA A 57 -6.97 12.80 -18.19
N PRO A 58 -7.31 14.11 -18.21
CA PRO A 58 -7.86 14.79 -19.40
C PRO A 58 -6.94 14.68 -20.61
N GLU A 59 -5.63 14.60 -20.38
CA GLU A 59 -4.61 14.48 -21.40
C GLU A 59 -4.76 13.23 -22.27
N ARG A 60 -5.51 12.24 -21.79
CA ARG A 60 -5.86 11.05 -22.57
C ARG A 60 -6.63 11.40 -23.86
N GLU A 61 -7.42 12.45 -23.85
CA GLU A 61 -8.16 12.93 -25.02
C GLU A 61 -7.24 13.48 -26.12
N LEU A 62 -6.05 13.95 -25.76
CA LEU A 62 -5.08 14.46 -26.73
C LEU A 62 -4.62 13.40 -27.74
N ASP A 63 -4.68 12.13 -27.36
CA ASP A 63 -4.30 11.03 -28.26
C ASP A 63 -5.27 10.86 -29.44
N TRP A 64 -6.51 11.40 -29.36
CA TRP A 64 -7.47 11.41 -30.47
C TRP A 64 -6.99 12.22 -31.66
N THR A 65 -6.19 13.24 -31.43
CA THR A 65 -5.66 14.11 -32.50
C THR A 65 -4.66 13.41 -33.42
N LYS A 66 -4.23 12.18 -33.03
CA LYS A 66 -3.18 11.40 -33.73
C LYS A 66 -1.84 12.14 -33.88
N THR A 67 -1.64 13.16 -33.05
CA THR A 67 -0.41 13.96 -32.98
C THR A 67 0.08 13.94 -31.53
N PRO A 68 1.37 13.64 -31.28
CA PRO A 68 1.92 13.73 -29.91
C PRO A 68 1.75 15.16 -29.38
N SER A 69 1.07 15.31 -28.23
CA SER A 69 0.77 16.64 -27.67
C SER A 69 0.93 16.70 -26.13
N TYR A 70 1.20 15.57 -25.49
CA TYR A 70 1.45 15.52 -24.06
C TYR A 70 2.93 15.73 -23.74
N ILE A 71 3.24 16.69 -22.88
CA ILE A 71 4.59 16.92 -22.34
C ILE A 71 4.58 16.49 -20.86
N PRO A 72 5.25 15.36 -20.51
CA PRO A 72 5.30 14.91 -19.12
C PRO A 72 6.05 15.93 -18.26
N SER A 73 5.42 16.41 -17.19
CA SER A 73 5.96 17.45 -16.30
C SER A 73 7.26 17.06 -15.59
N ASN A 74 7.49 15.75 -15.43
CA ASN A 74 8.66 15.21 -14.72
C ASN A 74 9.70 14.59 -15.66
N ALA A 75 9.50 14.71 -16.98
CA ALA A 75 10.46 14.20 -17.95
C ALA A 75 11.62 15.17 -18.11
N VAL A 76 12.82 14.62 -18.14
CA VAL A 76 14.04 15.36 -18.41
C VAL A 76 14.78 14.74 -19.60
N VAL A 77 15.52 15.54 -20.31
CA VAL A 77 16.45 15.11 -21.37
C VAL A 77 17.87 15.45 -20.96
N VAL A 78 18.82 14.62 -21.38
CA VAL A 78 20.24 14.93 -21.24
C VAL A 78 20.58 15.97 -22.29
N VAL A 79 21.13 17.09 -21.87
CA VAL A 79 21.50 18.22 -22.75
C VAL A 79 22.99 18.39 -22.89
N ASP A 80 23.77 17.84 -21.97
CA ASP A 80 25.22 17.95 -21.93
C ASP A 80 25.83 16.81 -21.11
N GLY A 81 27.13 16.56 -21.30
CA GLY A 81 27.91 15.57 -20.57
C GLY A 81 27.62 14.12 -20.92
N ASP A 82 28.41 13.25 -20.32
CA ASP A 82 28.42 11.81 -20.58
C ASP A 82 28.40 10.99 -19.28
N ILE A 83 28.10 9.71 -19.45
CA ILE A 83 28.20 8.70 -18.39
C ILE A 83 29.09 7.55 -18.86
N GLU A 84 30.08 7.18 -18.06
CA GLU A 84 30.94 6.04 -18.31
C GLU A 84 30.74 4.95 -17.26
N TYR A 85 30.83 3.72 -17.72
CA TYR A 85 30.66 2.52 -16.90
C TYR A 85 31.92 1.66 -16.93
N ASP A 86 32.21 0.99 -15.84
CA ASP A 86 33.19 -0.11 -15.80
C ASP A 86 32.67 -1.38 -16.49
N ASP A 87 33.52 -2.40 -16.64
CA ASP A 87 33.18 -3.70 -17.24
C ASP A 87 32.09 -4.44 -16.46
N HIS A 88 31.81 -4.05 -15.21
CA HIS A 88 30.78 -4.61 -14.37
C HIS A 88 29.47 -3.81 -14.41
N GLY A 89 29.45 -2.69 -15.15
CA GLY A 89 28.30 -1.80 -15.30
C GLY A 89 28.08 -0.88 -14.09
N ASN A 90 29.11 -0.61 -13.29
CA ASN A 90 29.08 0.45 -12.29
C ASN A 90 29.47 1.77 -12.95
N VAL A 91 28.89 2.86 -12.45
CA VAL A 91 29.19 4.21 -12.92
C VAL A 91 30.59 4.61 -12.48
N LEU A 92 31.49 4.88 -13.42
CA LEU A 92 32.80 5.47 -13.17
C LEU A 92 32.68 6.98 -12.97
N TYR A 93 32.03 7.65 -13.91
CA TYR A 93 31.65 9.06 -13.77
C TYR A 93 30.33 9.34 -14.48
N ASP A 94 29.63 10.38 -14.02
CA ASP A 94 28.38 10.87 -14.60
C ASP A 94 28.41 12.40 -14.56
N THR A 95 28.63 13.00 -15.70
CA THR A 95 28.72 14.47 -15.87
C THR A 95 27.48 15.02 -16.59
N ARG A 96 26.45 14.20 -16.81
CA ARG A 96 25.27 14.58 -17.57
C ARG A 96 24.52 15.75 -16.92
N GLY A 97 24.33 16.78 -17.72
CA GLY A 97 23.41 17.87 -17.42
C GLY A 97 21.98 17.51 -17.90
N TYR A 98 20.98 17.95 -17.17
CA TYR A 98 19.58 17.65 -17.46
C TYR A 98 18.78 18.93 -17.61
N ALA A 99 17.87 18.95 -18.58
CA ALA A 99 16.84 19.99 -18.75
C ALA A 99 15.45 19.36 -18.82
N PRO A 100 14.38 20.11 -18.47
CA PRO A 100 13.02 19.63 -18.68
C PRO A 100 12.79 19.24 -20.13
N SER A 101 12.12 18.11 -20.36
CA SER A 101 11.75 17.69 -21.71
C SER A 101 10.65 18.60 -22.26
N THR A 102 10.86 19.10 -23.47
CA THR A 102 9.85 19.83 -24.25
C THR A 102 9.30 19.00 -25.41
N THR A 103 9.74 17.75 -25.54
CA THR A 103 9.33 16.87 -26.64
C THR A 103 7.96 16.28 -26.34
N PRO A 104 6.94 16.55 -27.16
CA PRO A 104 5.63 15.97 -26.99
C PRO A 104 5.63 14.46 -27.28
N VAL A 105 4.86 13.72 -26.49
CA VAL A 105 4.63 12.28 -26.66
C VAL A 105 3.13 11.98 -26.65
N TYR A 106 2.74 10.80 -27.11
CA TYR A 106 1.38 10.31 -26.85
C TYR A 106 1.20 10.00 -25.36
N PHE A 107 0.09 10.42 -24.79
CA PHE A 107 -0.22 10.13 -23.40
C PHE A 107 -0.23 8.61 -23.12
N LYS A 108 -0.82 7.82 -24.03
CA LYS A 108 -0.79 6.35 -23.98
C LYS A 108 0.63 5.78 -23.93
N SER A 109 1.55 6.36 -24.70
CA SER A 109 2.95 5.90 -24.69
C SER A 109 3.64 6.19 -23.37
N TRP A 110 3.39 7.37 -22.80
CA TRP A 110 3.91 7.72 -21.48
C TRP A 110 3.35 6.80 -20.38
N ILE A 111 2.04 6.57 -20.37
CA ILE A 111 1.39 5.63 -19.44
C ILE A 111 1.97 4.22 -19.58
N GLY A 112 2.09 3.72 -20.81
CA GLY A 112 2.71 2.41 -21.07
C GLY A 112 4.16 2.31 -20.60
N TYR A 113 4.91 3.43 -20.69
CA TYR A 113 6.25 3.50 -20.14
C TYR A 113 6.26 3.41 -18.60
N MET A 114 5.36 4.12 -17.91
CA MET A 114 5.26 4.12 -16.45
C MET A 114 4.77 2.78 -15.89
N GLY A 115 3.97 2.03 -16.64
CA GLY A 115 3.52 0.67 -16.30
C GLY A 115 4.56 -0.43 -16.48
N LYS A 116 5.71 -0.14 -17.08
CA LYS A 116 6.76 -1.17 -17.28
C LYS A 116 7.45 -1.52 -15.97
N LEU A 117 7.40 -2.81 -15.61
CA LEU A 117 8.03 -3.34 -14.41
C LEU A 117 9.55 -3.52 -14.51
N ASN A 118 10.04 -3.84 -15.70
CA ASN A 118 11.41 -4.27 -15.94
C ASN A 118 12.22 -3.28 -16.79
N GLY A 119 11.73 -2.06 -16.96
CA GLY A 119 12.46 -1.02 -17.67
C GLY A 119 13.59 -0.46 -16.79
N PRO A 120 14.78 -0.18 -17.37
CA PRO A 120 15.91 0.34 -16.59
C PRO A 120 15.61 1.71 -15.95
N TYR A 121 14.60 2.41 -16.43
CA TYR A 121 14.25 3.77 -15.99
C TYR A 121 12.94 3.85 -15.19
N THR A 122 12.13 2.79 -15.17
CA THR A 122 10.78 2.80 -14.58
C THR A 122 10.65 1.96 -13.30
N MET A 123 11.67 1.18 -12.97
CA MET A 123 11.66 0.34 -11.79
C MET A 123 11.41 1.14 -10.50
N GLY A 124 11.98 2.34 -10.39
CA GLY A 124 11.80 3.22 -9.23
C GLY A 124 10.39 3.79 -9.10
N TYR A 125 9.63 3.88 -10.18
CA TYR A 125 8.28 4.45 -10.15
C TYR A 125 7.27 3.56 -9.42
N ASN A 126 7.47 2.24 -9.48
CA ASN A 126 6.60 1.27 -8.82
C ASN A 126 7.17 0.76 -7.48
N LEU A 127 8.11 1.51 -6.91
CA LEU A 127 8.63 1.29 -5.57
C LEU A 127 7.96 2.27 -4.60
N PHE A 128 7.43 1.72 -3.52
CA PHE A 128 6.75 2.47 -2.47
C PHE A 128 7.38 2.20 -1.12
N LYS A 129 7.26 3.16 -0.20
CA LYS A 129 7.62 2.93 1.19
C LYS A 129 6.70 1.87 1.78
N GLY A 130 7.28 0.92 2.51
CA GLY A 130 6.56 -0.16 3.17
C GLY A 130 5.90 0.22 4.49
N ASP A 131 5.87 1.52 4.83
CA ASP A 131 5.35 2.01 6.11
C ASP A 131 3.83 1.78 6.22
N PHE A 132 3.41 1.18 7.32
CA PHE A 132 2.00 1.10 7.70
C PHE A 132 1.80 0.95 9.20
N ILE A 133 0.60 1.31 9.66
CA ILE A 133 0.05 0.97 10.98
C ILE A 133 -1.35 0.41 10.73
N LYS A 134 -1.65 -0.75 11.30
CA LYS A 134 -2.89 -1.48 11.08
C LYS A 134 -3.53 -1.90 12.39
N LEU A 135 -4.82 -1.59 12.57
CA LEU A 135 -5.65 -2.17 13.61
C LEU A 135 -6.17 -3.51 13.08
N ARG A 136 -5.47 -4.59 13.47
CA ARG A 136 -5.76 -5.94 12.98
C ARG A 136 -7.04 -6.50 13.56
N THR A 137 -7.18 -6.36 14.88
CA THR A 137 -8.36 -6.86 15.60
C THR A 137 -8.77 -5.87 16.66
N MET A 138 -10.07 -5.71 16.84
CA MET A 138 -10.66 -5.00 17.97
C MET A 138 -11.90 -5.77 18.40
N SER A 139 -12.04 -5.97 19.70
CA SER A 139 -13.20 -6.62 20.30
C SER A 139 -13.71 -5.79 21.46
N VAL A 140 -15.01 -5.53 21.46
CA VAL A 140 -15.72 -4.89 22.57
C VAL A 140 -16.73 -5.90 23.11
N GLY A 141 -16.64 -6.22 24.40
CA GLY A 141 -17.51 -7.16 25.07
C GLY A 141 -18.25 -6.54 26.24
N TYR A 142 -19.43 -7.07 26.51
CA TYR A 142 -20.19 -6.74 27.71
C TYR A 142 -20.71 -8.03 28.36
N ASP A 143 -20.50 -8.14 29.68
CA ASP A 143 -21.02 -9.23 30.50
C ASP A 143 -22.36 -8.81 31.12
N PHE A 144 -23.42 -9.49 30.72
CA PHE A 144 -24.79 -9.28 31.19
C PHE A 144 -25.14 -10.21 32.37
N SER A 145 -24.17 -10.94 32.93
CA SER A 145 -24.44 -11.95 33.98
C SER A 145 -25.13 -11.38 35.19
N ASP A 146 -24.83 -10.12 35.56
CA ASP A 146 -25.48 -9.45 36.68
C ASP A 146 -27.01 -9.31 36.49
N LEU A 147 -27.46 -9.11 35.22
CA LEU A 147 -28.89 -9.03 34.90
C LEU A 147 -29.60 -10.39 35.02
N LEU A 148 -28.84 -11.48 34.96
CA LEU A 148 -29.35 -12.85 35.01
C LEU A 148 -29.22 -13.46 36.41
N SER A 149 -28.78 -12.73 37.42
CA SER A 149 -28.54 -13.21 38.79
C SER A 149 -29.76 -13.82 39.47
N GLY A 150 -30.99 -13.47 39.05
CA GLY A 150 -32.24 -14.06 39.49
C GLY A 150 -32.71 -15.29 38.68
N SER A 151 -32.04 -15.66 37.61
CA SER A 151 -32.43 -16.78 36.79
C SER A 151 -31.97 -18.11 37.37
N ARG A 152 -32.83 -19.12 37.37
CA ARG A 152 -32.50 -20.49 37.80
C ARG A 152 -31.81 -21.31 36.73
N ILE A 153 -31.89 -20.87 35.46
CA ILE A 153 -31.41 -21.62 34.29
C ILE A 153 -30.13 -20.97 33.73
N PHE A 154 -30.14 -19.66 33.61
CA PHE A 154 -29.03 -18.95 32.98
C PHE A 154 -28.15 -18.31 34.06
N LYS A 155 -26.85 -18.65 34.06
CA LYS A 155 -25.87 -18.16 35.03
C LYS A 155 -24.99 -17.05 34.47
N GLY A 156 -24.98 -16.87 33.19
CA GLY A 156 -24.22 -15.79 32.56
C GLY A 156 -24.52 -15.62 31.06
N LEU A 157 -24.35 -14.41 30.61
CA LEU A 157 -24.49 -14.01 29.19
C LEU A 157 -23.40 -12.99 28.85
N GLU A 158 -22.56 -13.30 27.90
CA GLU A 158 -21.54 -12.39 27.41
C GLU A 158 -21.74 -12.16 25.91
N LEU A 159 -21.69 -10.91 25.49
CA LEU A 159 -21.76 -10.52 24.09
C LEU A 159 -20.48 -9.78 23.70
N PHE A 160 -19.84 -10.22 22.62
CA PHE A 160 -18.70 -9.55 22.02
C PHE A 160 -19.02 -9.13 20.59
N VAL A 161 -18.64 -7.92 20.25
CA VAL A 161 -18.55 -7.43 18.86
C VAL A 161 -17.07 -7.43 18.48
N ILE A 162 -16.72 -8.14 17.42
CA ILE A 162 -15.35 -8.34 16.99
C ILE A 162 -15.21 -7.81 15.58
N GLY A 163 -14.21 -6.95 15.37
CA GLY A 163 -13.87 -6.47 14.04
C GLY A 163 -12.44 -6.82 13.70
N THR A 164 -12.19 -7.19 12.44
CA THR A 164 -10.85 -7.45 11.93
C THR A 164 -10.53 -6.56 10.76
N ASN A 165 -9.26 -6.17 10.62
CA ASN A 165 -8.74 -5.28 9.58
C ASN A 165 -9.52 -3.96 9.48
N LEU A 166 -9.86 -3.36 10.63
CA LEU A 166 -10.76 -2.21 10.71
C LEU A 166 -10.15 -0.94 10.12
N LEU A 167 -8.88 -0.69 10.43
CA LEU A 167 -8.18 0.53 10.02
C LEU A 167 -6.78 0.20 9.56
N ILE A 168 -6.33 0.92 8.53
CA ILE A 168 -4.95 0.89 8.06
C ILE A 168 -4.52 2.27 7.61
N TRP A 169 -3.38 2.74 8.13
CA TRP A 169 -2.64 3.90 7.63
C TRP A 169 -1.43 3.40 6.87
N LYS A 170 -1.27 3.80 5.62
CA LYS A 170 -0.26 3.27 4.71
C LYS A 170 0.21 4.30 3.70
N LYS A 171 1.39 4.08 3.12
CA LYS A 171 1.94 4.89 2.03
C LYS A 171 1.63 4.32 0.65
N LEU A 172 1.31 3.04 0.56
CA LEU A 172 0.94 2.38 -0.68
C LEU A 172 -0.59 2.42 -0.86
N ASP A 173 -1.08 3.20 -1.82
CA ASP A 173 -2.51 3.48 -1.96
C ASP A 173 -3.34 2.25 -2.36
N ASN A 174 -2.87 1.49 -3.35
CA ASN A 174 -3.67 0.48 -4.05
C ASN A 174 -3.59 -0.92 -3.44
N GLU A 175 -2.65 -1.18 -2.53
CA GLU A 175 -2.42 -2.48 -1.92
C GLU A 175 -2.33 -2.37 -0.40
N ASP A 176 -2.60 -3.49 0.28
CA ASP A 176 -2.28 -3.64 1.69
C ASP A 176 -0.79 -3.98 1.82
N PRO A 177 0.06 -3.11 2.36
CA PRO A 177 1.49 -3.37 2.47
C PRO A 177 1.84 -4.54 3.37
N ASP A 178 0.93 -4.96 4.27
CA ASP A 178 1.06 -6.17 5.08
C ASP A 178 0.96 -7.45 4.21
N ALA A 179 0.26 -7.36 3.08
CA ALA A 179 0.08 -8.44 2.11
C ALA A 179 0.85 -8.25 0.80
N ALA A 180 1.48 -7.08 0.59
CA ALA A 180 2.05 -6.67 -0.70
C ALA A 180 3.24 -7.51 -1.20
N TYR A 181 3.84 -8.32 -0.34
CA TYR A 181 4.83 -9.31 -0.76
C TYR A 181 4.23 -10.42 -1.64
N LYS A 182 2.90 -10.53 -1.66
CA LYS A 182 2.14 -11.45 -2.51
C LYS A 182 1.37 -10.63 -3.55
N ASN A 183 2.09 -10.05 -4.52
CA ASN A 183 1.47 -9.38 -5.65
C ASN A 183 0.31 -10.20 -6.21
N PHE A 184 -0.79 -9.53 -6.55
CA PHE A 184 -2.04 -10.14 -7.05
C PHE A 184 -2.78 -11.04 -6.04
N SER A 185 -2.46 -10.94 -4.75
CA SER A 185 -3.30 -11.57 -3.72
C SER A 185 -4.58 -10.76 -3.50
N TYR A 186 -5.62 -11.43 -3.02
CA TYR A 186 -6.83 -10.72 -2.59
C TYR A 186 -6.48 -9.74 -1.47
N PRO A 187 -7.07 -8.53 -1.48
CA PRO A 187 -6.90 -7.59 -0.38
C PRO A 187 -7.43 -8.21 0.93
N THR A 188 -6.84 -7.82 2.04
CA THR A 188 -7.34 -8.24 3.36
C THR A 188 -8.75 -7.72 3.58
N GLU A 189 -9.68 -8.63 3.86
CA GLU A 189 -11.07 -8.30 4.08
C GLU A 189 -11.29 -7.67 5.45
N ARG A 190 -12.21 -6.70 5.51
CA ARG A 190 -12.73 -6.19 6.77
C ARG A 190 -13.92 -7.05 7.17
N MET A 191 -13.87 -7.60 8.38
CA MET A 191 -14.96 -8.41 8.90
C MET A 191 -15.47 -7.82 10.22
N ILE A 192 -16.77 -7.93 10.45
CA ILE A 192 -17.42 -7.64 11.73
C ILE A 192 -18.26 -8.86 12.09
N GLY A 193 -18.03 -9.39 13.27
CA GLY A 193 -18.73 -10.56 13.78
C GLY A 193 -19.22 -10.36 15.22
N PHE A 194 -20.03 -11.27 15.65
CA PHE A 194 -20.58 -11.32 17.01
C PHE A 194 -20.27 -12.66 17.62
N ASN A 195 -19.91 -12.64 18.91
CA ASN A 195 -19.78 -13.84 19.72
C ASN A 195 -20.72 -13.69 20.91
N LEU A 196 -21.64 -14.64 21.07
CA LEU A 196 -22.55 -14.73 22.19
C LEU A 196 -22.24 -15.99 22.97
N THR A 197 -21.88 -15.81 24.25
CA THR A 197 -21.61 -16.91 25.16
C THR A 197 -22.70 -16.96 26.22
N LEU A 198 -23.42 -18.08 26.30
CA LEU A 198 -24.46 -18.33 27.28
C LEU A 198 -23.95 -19.41 28.25
N LYS A 199 -23.98 -19.12 29.57
CA LYS A 199 -23.63 -20.05 30.64
C LYS A 199 -24.92 -20.55 31.29
N LEU A 200 -25.08 -21.87 31.39
CA LEU A 200 -26.22 -22.56 32.02
C LEU A 200 -25.92 -22.99 33.45
#